data_dc5cee75569ce728b794e261303a3e80
#
_entry.id   dc5cee75569ce728b794e261303a3e80
#
_cell.length_a   1.000
_cell.length_b   1.000
_cell.length_c   1.000
_cell.angle_alpha   90.00
_cell.angle_beta   90.00
_cell.angle_gamma   90.00
#
_symmetry.space_group_name_H-M   'P 1'
#
loop_
_entity.id
_entity.type
_entity.pdbx_description
1 polymer ?
#
loop_
_entity_poly.entity_id
_entity_poly.type
_entity_poly.pdbx_seq_one_letter_code
_entity_poly.pdbx_strand_id
1 'polypeptide(L)'
;MKRLLLLFLLCFGLVLPGVAADGTSFNPTTISVKSVGASIPVGTVITWPSNSWPSDRDNWLECNGQSISSAVYPELVALIGWNVPNYQGVFLRGYGGQTSYHYGSVGHWSAGLGELQGDGIREISASFSTGGQHGIGGASGSFGVTGGQGYDWKYGGTGNHYWGGIDFYASRVTPVVGEVRPVNRAVRYLIRARL
;
A
#
# COMPACT_ATOMS: atom_id res chain seq x y z
N MET A 1 -80.86 24.11 0.49
CA MET A 1 -80.27 22.78 0.34
C MET A 1 -79.40 22.78 -0.91
N LYS A 2 -78.08 23.02 -0.74
CA LYS A 2 -77.12 23.02 -1.85
C LYS A 2 -76.23 21.80 -1.66
N ARG A 3 -76.29 20.87 -2.59
CA ARG A 3 -75.42 19.67 -2.64
C ARG A 3 -74.06 20.09 -3.19
N LEU A 4 -73.02 19.93 -2.36
CA LEU A 4 -71.62 20.12 -2.76
C LEU A 4 -71.13 18.82 -3.41
N LEU A 5 -70.86 18.86 -4.70
CA LEU A 5 -70.30 17.75 -5.47
C LEU A 5 -68.80 17.82 -5.38
N LEU A 6 -68.18 16.86 -4.64
CA LEU A 6 -66.75 16.77 -4.48
C LEU A 6 -66.18 16.01 -5.69
N LEU A 7 -65.47 16.74 -6.56
CA LEU A 7 -64.81 16.17 -7.74
C LEU A 7 -63.45 15.63 -7.32
N PHE A 8 -63.30 14.30 -7.25
CA PHE A 8 -61.99 13.67 -7.05
C PHE A 8 -61.27 13.65 -8.42
N LEU A 9 -60.25 14.53 -8.52
CA LEU A 9 -59.35 14.51 -9.67
C LEU A 9 -58.31 13.40 -9.45
N LEU A 10 -58.48 12.24 -10.11
CA LEU A 10 -57.46 11.22 -10.17
C LEU A 10 -56.34 11.73 -11.10
N CYS A 11 -55.23 12.20 -10.51
CA CYS A 11 -54.00 12.37 -11.26
C CYS A 11 -53.39 11.01 -11.55
N PHE A 12 -53.67 10.43 -12.71
CA PHE A 12 -52.87 9.37 -13.27
C PHE A 12 -51.52 9.96 -13.68
N GLY A 13 -50.52 9.81 -12.80
CA GLY A 13 -49.16 10.07 -13.15
C GLY A 13 -48.71 9.08 -14.19
N LEU A 14 -48.58 9.53 -15.43
CA LEU A 14 -47.97 8.79 -16.51
C LEU A 14 -46.50 8.63 -16.17
N VAL A 15 -46.12 7.48 -15.59
CA VAL A 15 -44.70 7.11 -15.42
C VAL A 15 -44.23 6.71 -16.82
N LEU A 16 -43.58 7.64 -17.49
CA LEU A 16 -42.83 7.33 -18.69
C LEU A 16 -41.68 6.40 -18.29
N PRO A 17 -41.52 5.23 -18.93
CA PRO A 17 -40.34 4.43 -18.70
C PRO A 17 -39.12 5.24 -19.15
N GLY A 18 -38.21 5.53 -18.17
CA GLY A 18 -36.94 6.15 -18.48
C GLY A 18 -36.19 5.25 -19.45
N VAL A 19 -35.98 5.75 -20.67
CA VAL A 19 -35.12 5.09 -21.64
C VAL A 19 -33.72 5.22 -21.11
N ALA A 20 -33.17 4.13 -20.57
CA ALA A 20 -31.75 4.07 -20.27
C ALA A 20 -30.98 4.25 -21.59
N ALA A 21 -30.08 5.24 -21.60
CA ALA A 21 -29.44 5.73 -22.83
C ALA A 21 -28.49 4.73 -23.51
N ASP A 22 -28.27 3.54 -22.96
CA ASP A 22 -27.30 2.58 -23.50
C ASP A 22 -27.61 1.10 -23.26
N GLY A 23 -28.85 0.74 -23.07
CA GLY A 23 -29.29 -0.67 -23.18
C GLY A 23 -28.60 -1.70 -22.30
N THR A 24 -27.82 -1.28 -21.28
CA THR A 24 -27.21 -2.19 -20.32
C THR A 24 -28.12 -2.39 -19.12
N SER A 25 -29.14 -3.19 -19.29
CA SER A 25 -29.89 -3.76 -18.18
C SER A 25 -28.99 -4.78 -17.47
N PHE A 26 -28.55 -4.48 -16.25
CA PHE A 26 -27.87 -5.45 -15.43
C PHE A 26 -28.86 -6.57 -15.05
N ASN A 27 -28.73 -7.72 -15.68
CA ASN A 27 -29.49 -8.91 -15.31
C ASN A 27 -28.55 -9.85 -14.53
N PRO A 28 -28.74 -10.02 -13.22
CA PRO A 28 -27.88 -10.86 -12.40
C PRO A 28 -27.95 -12.36 -12.77
N THR A 29 -28.91 -12.78 -13.55
CA THR A 29 -29.06 -14.18 -13.98
C THR A 29 -28.50 -14.46 -15.38
N THR A 30 -28.21 -13.44 -16.15
CA THR A 30 -27.55 -13.57 -17.46
C THR A 30 -26.49 -12.49 -17.60
N ILE A 31 -25.29 -12.77 -17.09
CA ILE A 31 -24.12 -11.99 -17.47
C ILE A 31 -23.81 -12.39 -18.92
N SER A 32 -24.48 -11.78 -19.86
CA SER A 32 -24.01 -11.77 -21.23
C SER A 32 -22.74 -10.94 -21.27
N VAL A 33 -21.59 -11.58 -21.03
CA VAL A 33 -20.31 -11.01 -21.39
C VAL A 33 -20.32 -10.93 -22.89
N LYS A 34 -20.79 -9.79 -23.42
CA LYS A 34 -20.51 -9.43 -24.79
C LYS A 34 -18.99 -9.31 -24.85
N SER A 35 -18.33 -10.38 -25.25
CA SER A 35 -16.92 -10.35 -25.55
C SER A 35 -16.73 -9.43 -26.76
N VAL A 36 -16.77 -8.14 -26.52
CA VAL A 36 -16.07 -7.23 -27.39
C VAL A 36 -14.62 -7.66 -27.23
N GLY A 37 -14.03 -8.21 -28.28
CA GLY A 37 -12.68 -8.76 -28.26
C GLY A 37 -11.61 -7.68 -28.05
N ALA A 38 -11.72 -6.95 -26.97
CA ALA A 38 -10.64 -6.12 -26.45
C ALA A 38 -9.64 -7.08 -25.80
N SER A 39 -8.68 -7.53 -26.58
CA SER A 39 -7.53 -8.25 -26.02
C SER A 39 -6.84 -7.33 -25.04
N ILE A 40 -6.40 -7.88 -23.90
CA ILE A 40 -5.59 -7.15 -22.92
C ILE A 40 -4.31 -6.71 -23.65
N PRO A 41 -3.97 -5.41 -23.66
CA PRO A 41 -2.78 -4.92 -24.37
C PRO A 41 -1.51 -5.59 -23.88
N VAL A 42 -0.56 -5.81 -24.79
CA VAL A 42 0.80 -6.25 -24.45
C VAL A 42 1.44 -5.24 -23.50
N GLY A 43 2.13 -5.72 -22.47
CA GLY A 43 2.70 -4.89 -21.41
C GLY A 43 1.79 -4.65 -20.21
N THR A 44 0.52 -5.05 -20.27
CA THR A 44 -0.38 -4.98 -19.10
C THR A 44 0.12 -5.92 -18.01
N VAL A 45 0.26 -5.38 -16.79
CA VAL A 45 0.65 -6.15 -15.61
C VAL A 45 -0.57 -6.42 -14.73
N ILE A 46 -0.71 -7.66 -14.30
CA ILE A 46 -1.75 -8.08 -13.36
C ILE A 46 -1.15 -8.69 -12.11
N THR A 47 -1.89 -8.58 -10.99
CA THR A 47 -1.61 -9.36 -9.78
C THR A 47 -2.32 -10.70 -9.87
N TRP A 48 -1.59 -11.78 -9.63
CA TRP A 48 -2.10 -13.15 -9.74
C TRP A 48 -1.96 -13.90 -8.41
N PRO A 49 -3.05 -14.32 -7.76
CA PRO A 49 -3.03 -14.86 -6.40
C PRO A 49 -2.78 -16.38 -6.33
N SER A 50 -2.45 -17.03 -7.44
CA SER A 50 -2.34 -18.49 -7.53
C SER A 50 -1.00 -18.94 -8.10
N ASN A 51 -0.57 -20.13 -7.72
CA ASN A 51 0.56 -20.82 -8.34
C ASN A 51 0.21 -21.39 -9.73
N SER A 52 -1.06 -21.67 -9.99
CA SER A 52 -1.54 -22.03 -11.32
C SER A 52 -1.50 -20.82 -12.25
N TRP A 53 -1.25 -21.05 -13.52
CA TRP A 53 -1.26 -19.97 -14.51
C TRP A 53 -2.70 -19.65 -14.96
N PRO A 54 -2.92 -18.47 -15.55
CA PRO A 54 -4.14 -18.20 -16.31
C PRO A 54 -4.41 -19.23 -17.37
N SER A 55 -5.65 -19.39 -17.81
CA SER A 55 -6.04 -20.36 -18.86
C SER A 55 -5.33 -20.13 -20.21
N ASP A 56 -4.95 -18.87 -20.46
CA ASP A 56 -4.19 -18.44 -21.65
C ASP A 56 -2.69 -18.25 -21.30
N ARG A 57 -2.13 -19.18 -20.56
CA ARG A 57 -0.77 -19.14 -19.98
C ARG A 57 0.29 -18.64 -20.95
N ASP A 58 0.25 -19.09 -22.20
CA ASP A 58 1.27 -18.79 -23.19
C ASP A 58 1.38 -17.31 -23.57
N ASN A 59 0.40 -16.53 -23.14
CA ASN A 59 0.38 -15.08 -23.35
C ASN A 59 0.95 -14.27 -22.18
N TRP A 60 1.39 -14.96 -21.11
CA TRP A 60 1.83 -14.32 -19.88
C TRP A 60 3.26 -14.72 -19.50
N LEU A 61 4.02 -13.76 -19.02
CA LEU A 61 5.32 -13.98 -18.40
C LEU A 61 5.28 -13.49 -16.95
N GLU A 62 6.08 -14.10 -16.10
CA GLU A 62 6.28 -13.63 -14.73
C GLU A 62 7.27 -12.47 -14.70
N CYS A 63 6.93 -11.42 -13.94
CA CYS A 63 7.82 -10.28 -13.74
C CYS A 63 8.93 -10.62 -12.74
N ASN A 64 9.90 -11.41 -13.19
CA ASN A 64 11.02 -11.94 -12.41
C ASN A 64 12.40 -11.55 -12.95
N GLY A 65 12.45 -10.59 -13.88
CA GLY A 65 13.69 -10.12 -14.49
C GLY A 65 14.22 -10.98 -15.64
N GLN A 66 13.51 -12.03 -16.05
CA GLN A 66 13.97 -12.93 -17.13
C GLN A 66 14.15 -12.19 -18.46
N SER A 67 15.14 -12.65 -19.23
CA SER A 67 15.36 -12.16 -20.59
C SER A 67 14.31 -12.67 -21.56
N ILE A 68 13.97 -11.85 -22.54
CA ILE A 68 12.99 -12.13 -23.57
C ILE A 68 13.60 -11.89 -24.96
N SER A 69 13.07 -12.57 -25.98
CA SER A 69 13.53 -12.48 -27.36
C SER A 69 12.51 -11.74 -28.23
N SER A 70 12.98 -10.83 -29.06
CA SER A 70 12.14 -10.13 -30.05
C SER A 70 11.58 -11.06 -31.13
N ALA A 71 12.20 -12.24 -31.34
CA ALA A 71 11.67 -13.24 -32.24
C ALA A 71 10.37 -13.89 -31.71
N VAL A 72 10.19 -13.92 -30.39
CA VAL A 72 9.02 -14.52 -29.72
C VAL A 72 8.05 -13.44 -29.22
N TYR A 73 8.56 -12.32 -28.71
CA TYR A 73 7.80 -11.23 -28.06
C TYR A 73 8.17 -9.87 -28.66
N PRO A 74 7.96 -9.63 -29.95
CA PRO A 74 8.44 -8.41 -30.62
C PRO A 74 7.81 -7.14 -30.03
N GLU A 75 6.49 -7.15 -29.75
CA GLU A 75 5.79 -5.99 -29.20
C GLU A 75 6.24 -5.70 -27.76
N LEU A 76 6.41 -6.73 -26.95
CA LEU A 76 6.85 -6.56 -25.58
C LEU A 76 8.30 -6.03 -25.52
N VAL A 77 9.20 -6.58 -26.34
CA VAL A 77 10.58 -6.08 -26.42
C VAL A 77 10.63 -4.62 -26.89
N ALA A 78 9.79 -4.23 -27.83
CA ALA A 78 9.69 -2.84 -28.26
C ALA A 78 9.21 -1.90 -27.15
N LEU A 79 8.37 -2.40 -26.21
CA LEU A 79 7.79 -1.63 -25.12
C LEU A 79 8.73 -1.50 -23.90
N ILE A 80 9.35 -2.60 -23.46
CA ILE A 80 10.09 -2.67 -22.19
C ILE A 80 11.56 -3.07 -22.33
N GLY A 81 12.05 -3.35 -23.55
CA GLY A 81 13.41 -3.83 -23.78
C GLY A 81 13.54 -5.36 -23.62
N TRP A 82 14.75 -5.82 -23.42
CA TRP A 82 15.14 -7.23 -23.50
C TRP A 82 14.86 -8.05 -22.24
N ASN A 83 14.37 -7.43 -21.18
CA ASN A 83 14.06 -8.09 -19.93
C ASN A 83 12.70 -7.67 -19.43
N VAL A 84 11.93 -8.62 -18.89
CA VAL A 84 10.74 -8.27 -18.10
C VAL A 84 11.18 -7.60 -16.81
N PRO A 85 10.37 -6.68 -16.24
CA PRO A 85 10.65 -6.11 -14.93
C PRO A 85 10.79 -7.20 -13.86
N ASN A 86 11.61 -6.95 -12.85
CA ASN A 86 11.63 -7.80 -11.65
C ASN A 86 10.81 -7.12 -10.53
N TYR A 87 9.63 -7.65 -10.24
CA TYR A 87 8.74 -7.15 -9.19
C TYR A 87 8.67 -8.07 -7.98
N GLN A 88 9.55 -9.07 -7.91
CA GLN A 88 9.61 -9.98 -6.78
C GLN A 88 10.10 -9.24 -5.53
N GLY A 89 9.35 -9.35 -4.44
CA GLY A 89 9.71 -8.75 -3.15
C GLY A 89 9.53 -7.23 -3.06
N VAL A 90 8.99 -6.56 -4.09
CA VAL A 90 8.80 -5.11 -4.07
C VAL A 90 7.32 -4.71 -4.12
N PHE A 91 7.01 -3.52 -3.62
CA PHE A 91 5.71 -2.89 -3.73
C PHE A 91 5.70 -1.93 -4.91
N LEU A 92 4.71 -2.07 -5.79
CA LEU A 92 4.54 -1.14 -6.90
C LEU A 92 3.91 0.16 -6.39
N ARG A 93 4.51 1.27 -6.79
CA ARG A 93 4.09 2.63 -6.42
C ARG A 93 3.63 3.39 -7.66
N GLY A 94 2.56 4.18 -7.51
CA GLY A 94 2.14 5.11 -8.56
C GLY A 94 3.26 6.10 -8.91
N TYR A 95 3.53 6.25 -10.21
CA TYR A 95 4.53 7.19 -10.71
C TYR A 95 4.09 8.64 -10.52
N GLY A 96 5.03 9.50 -10.10
CA GLY A 96 4.79 10.92 -9.86
C GLY A 96 4.82 11.30 -8.38
N GLY A 97 4.18 12.40 -8.04
CA GLY A 97 4.15 12.90 -6.67
C GLY A 97 2.84 13.58 -6.31
N GLN A 98 2.51 13.53 -5.04
CA GLN A 98 1.38 14.24 -4.45
C GLN A 98 1.64 14.57 -2.99
N THR A 99 0.86 15.49 -2.45
CA THR A 99 0.86 15.81 -1.03
C THR A 99 -0.39 15.25 -0.37
N SER A 100 -0.23 14.66 0.80
CA SER A 100 -1.33 14.24 1.67
C SER A 100 -1.23 14.90 3.04
N TYR A 101 -2.31 14.81 3.83
CA TYR A 101 -2.44 15.53 5.11
C TYR A 101 -2.69 14.60 6.30
N HIS A 102 -2.28 13.35 6.23
CA HIS A 102 -2.56 12.36 7.28
C HIS A 102 -1.65 12.46 8.52
N TYR A 103 -0.51 13.17 8.40
CA TYR A 103 0.41 13.53 9.51
C TYR A 103 0.99 14.93 9.28
N GLY A 104 0.12 15.93 9.16
CA GLY A 104 0.50 17.23 8.61
C GLY A 104 0.64 17.15 7.09
N SER A 105 1.31 18.11 6.48
CA SER A 105 1.57 18.12 5.06
C SER A 105 2.76 17.20 4.74
N VAL A 106 2.50 16.11 4.02
CA VAL A 106 3.51 15.10 3.67
C VAL A 106 3.57 14.92 2.16
N GLY A 107 4.73 15.19 1.58
CA GLY A 107 5.01 14.94 0.17
C GLY A 107 5.32 13.45 -0.08
N HIS A 108 4.72 12.91 -1.14
CA HIS A 108 4.95 11.54 -1.61
C HIS A 108 5.49 11.59 -3.03
N TRP A 109 6.69 11.13 -3.24
CA TRP A 109 7.37 11.16 -4.54
C TRP A 109 7.85 9.76 -4.89
N SER A 110 7.61 9.33 -6.14
CA SER A 110 8.23 8.11 -6.67
C SER A 110 9.67 8.40 -7.11
N ALA A 111 10.49 7.37 -7.22
CA ALA A 111 11.68 7.41 -8.05
C ALA A 111 11.30 7.51 -9.55
N GLY A 112 12.27 7.49 -10.45
CA GLY A 112 12.04 7.39 -11.88
C GLY A 112 11.26 6.13 -12.26
N LEU A 113 10.62 6.15 -13.42
CA LEU A 113 9.85 4.97 -13.88
C LEU A 113 10.77 3.75 -14.03
N GLY A 114 10.42 2.65 -13.36
CA GLY A 114 11.20 1.42 -13.33
C GLY A 114 12.36 1.41 -12.33
N GLU A 115 12.63 2.52 -11.64
CA GLU A 115 13.67 2.59 -10.63
C GLU A 115 13.20 2.08 -9.27
N LEU A 116 14.11 1.43 -8.56
CA LEU A 116 13.89 0.96 -7.19
C LEU A 116 14.09 2.11 -6.20
N GLN A 117 13.13 2.30 -5.32
CA GLN A 117 13.24 3.21 -4.18
C GLN A 117 13.37 2.37 -2.91
N GLY A 118 14.43 2.63 -2.12
CA GLY A 118 14.66 1.95 -0.86
C GLY A 118 13.58 2.22 0.18
N ASP A 119 13.56 1.40 1.21
CA ASP A 119 12.67 1.57 2.35
C ASP A 119 13.08 2.77 3.23
N GLY A 120 12.12 3.24 4.03
CA GLY A 120 12.35 4.33 4.99
C GLY A 120 11.22 4.42 6.00
N ILE A 121 11.56 4.86 7.19
CA ILE A 121 10.59 5.16 8.26
C ILE A 121 10.63 6.64 8.59
N ARG A 122 9.59 7.13 9.25
CA ARG A 122 9.61 8.45 9.85
C ARG A 122 10.51 8.47 11.07
N GLU A 123 10.97 9.67 11.44
CA GLU A 123 11.78 9.88 12.63
C GLU A 123 11.10 9.28 13.87
N ILE A 124 11.89 8.52 14.64
CA ILE A 124 11.51 8.01 15.95
C ILE A 124 12.25 8.86 16.96
N SER A 125 11.53 9.74 17.64
CA SER A 125 12.08 10.57 18.69
C SER A 125 11.68 10.06 20.07
N ALA A 126 12.59 10.21 21.02
CA ALA A 126 12.36 9.92 22.43
C ALA A 126 13.22 10.84 23.29
N SER A 127 12.85 11.01 24.54
CA SER A 127 13.58 11.85 25.47
C SER A 127 13.86 11.12 26.79
N PHE A 128 14.91 11.51 27.44
CA PHE A 128 15.19 11.14 28.81
C PHE A 128 15.63 12.38 29.61
N SER A 129 15.38 12.37 30.89
CA SER A 129 15.82 13.44 31.78
C SER A 129 16.87 12.93 32.73
N THR A 130 17.91 13.71 32.94
CA THR A 130 18.86 13.51 34.01
C THR A 130 18.48 14.42 35.18
N GLY A 131 18.07 13.83 36.31
CA GLY A 131 17.79 14.60 37.53
C GLY A 131 19.09 14.92 38.27
N GLY A 132 19.26 16.17 38.68
CA GLY A 132 20.52 16.74 39.14
C GLY A 132 21.36 15.89 40.10
N GLN A 133 20.87 15.42 41.21
CA GLN A 133 21.70 14.67 42.20
C GLN A 133 21.42 13.16 42.21
N HIS A 134 20.46 12.66 41.44
CA HIS A 134 19.93 11.31 41.63
C HIS A 134 19.93 10.43 40.38
N GLY A 135 20.80 10.68 39.42
CA GLY A 135 20.91 9.83 38.23
C GLY A 135 19.83 10.08 37.18
N ILE A 136 19.46 9.04 36.42
CA ILE A 136 18.47 9.13 35.35
C ILE A 136 17.08 9.18 35.97
N GLY A 137 16.40 10.31 35.82
CA GLY A 137 15.08 10.54 36.40
C GLY A 137 13.93 9.78 35.71
N GLY A 138 14.17 9.28 34.50
CA GLY A 138 13.21 8.51 33.74
C GLY A 138 13.57 8.45 32.26
N ALA A 139 13.04 7.47 31.60
CA ALA A 139 13.09 7.31 30.13
C ALA A 139 11.73 6.94 29.60
N SER A 140 11.42 7.34 28.36
CA SER A 140 10.16 7.07 27.71
C SER A 140 10.34 6.81 26.21
N GLY A 141 9.32 6.24 25.59
CA GLY A 141 9.35 5.92 24.17
C GLY A 141 10.34 4.81 23.86
N SER A 142 11.22 5.04 22.89
CA SER A 142 12.24 4.07 22.48
C SER A 142 13.40 3.95 23.48
N PHE A 143 13.53 4.86 24.44
CA PHE A 143 14.53 4.75 25.50
C PHE A 143 14.04 3.92 26.67
N GLY A 144 14.94 3.19 27.28
CA GLY A 144 14.77 2.49 28.53
C GLY A 144 15.99 2.65 29.44
N VAL A 145 15.77 2.55 30.73
CA VAL A 145 16.85 2.54 31.72
C VAL A 145 17.33 1.12 31.89
N THR A 146 18.63 0.90 31.77
CA THR A 146 19.29 -0.37 32.03
C THR A 146 20.20 -0.25 33.26
N GLY A 147 20.24 -1.31 34.06
CA GLY A 147 21.03 -1.37 35.28
C GLY A 147 20.22 -1.21 36.54
N GLY A 148 20.84 -1.53 37.68
CA GLY A 148 20.22 -1.51 39.00
C GLY A 148 19.72 -0.12 39.37
N GLN A 149 18.70 -0.10 40.17
CA GLN A 149 18.02 1.10 40.62
C GLN A 149 19.00 2.12 41.17
N GLY A 150 18.88 3.31 40.58
CA GLY A 150 19.76 4.41 40.72
C GLY A 150 20.06 4.83 42.12
N TYR A 151 21.10 5.56 42.29
CA TYR A 151 21.44 5.93 43.62
C TYR A 151 22.30 7.13 43.73
N ASP A 152 22.20 7.71 44.91
CA ASP A 152 22.74 8.96 45.35
C ASP A 152 24.17 9.21 44.90
N TRP A 153 24.34 10.24 44.15
CA TRP A 153 25.62 10.86 43.91
C TRP A 153 25.91 11.77 45.10
N LYS A 154 26.58 11.25 46.15
CA LYS A 154 27.09 12.10 47.21
C LYS A 154 28.42 12.69 46.77
N TYR A 155 28.39 13.97 46.49
CA TYR A 155 29.61 14.74 46.33
C TYR A 155 30.36 14.73 47.69
N GLY A 156 31.48 14.01 47.77
CA GLY A 156 32.36 13.99 48.96
C GLY A 156 32.08 12.94 50.01
N GLY A 157 31.32 11.88 49.72
CA GLY A 157 31.06 10.76 50.66
C GLY A 157 31.49 9.40 50.10
N THR A 158 31.86 8.46 50.99
CA THR A 158 32.07 7.04 50.66
C THR A 158 30.76 6.33 50.38
N GLY A 159 30.12 6.65 49.25
CA GLY A 159 28.88 6.01 48.81
C GLY A 159 29.12 5.10 47.61
N ASN A 160 28.37 4.01 47.51
CA ASN A 160 28.40 3.15 46.35
C ASN A 160 27.83 3.91 45.15
N HIS A 161 28.63 4.02 44.11
CA HIS A 161 28.17 4.58 42.81
C HIS A 161 27.58 3.46 42.01
N TYR A 162 26.30 3.59 41.69
CA TYR A 162 25.63 2.70 40.76
C TYR A 162 25.53 3.38 39.39
N TRP A 163 25.99 2.70 38.39
CA TRP A 163 25.92 3.18 37.00
C TRP A 163 24.63 2.64 36.35
N GLY A 164 23.76 3.53 36.00
CA GLY A 164 22.63 3.20 35.12
C GLY A 164 22.99 3.52 33.68
N GLY A 165 22.59 2.67 32.77
CA GLY A 165 22.66 2.92 31.33
C GLY A 165 21.33 3.36 30.77
N ILE A 166 21.36 3.97 29.61
CA ILE A 166 20.19 4.21 28.78
C ILE A 166 20.40 3.42 27.51
N ASP A 167 19.41 2.65 27.13
CA ASP A 167 19.39 1.95 25.86
C ASP A 167 18.27 2.48 24.97
N PHE A 168 18.51 2.41 23.67
CA PHE A 168 17.54 2.74 22.63
C PHE A 168 17.18 1.48 21.86
N TYR A 169 15.89 1.13 21.87
CA TYR A 169 15.34 0.08 21.04
C TYR A 169 14.06 0.56 20.35
N ALA A 170 14.10 0.63 19.02
CA ALA A 170 12.90 0.95 18.22
C ALA A 170 11.76 -0.02 18.49
N SER A 171 12.06 -1.28 18.84
CA SER A 171 11.07 -2.32 19.15
C SER A 171 10.14 -2.01 20.33
N ARG A 172 10.46 -1.00 21.14
CA ARG A 172 9.58 -0.56 22.24
C ARG A 172 8.37 0.24 21.74
N VAL A 173 8.45 0.83 20.55
CA VAL A 173 7.43 1.72 20.00
C VAL A 173 6.93 1.30 18.63
N THR A 174 7.64 0.42 17.94
CA THR A 174 7.27 -0.10 16.63
C THR A 174 7.74 -1.55 16.44
N PRO A 175 6.98 -2.41 15.73
CA PRO A 175 7.48 -3.72 15.34
C PRO A 175 8.75 -3.58 14.49
N VAL A 176 9.76 -4.38 14.77
CA VAL A 176 11.01 -4.43 14.01
C VAL A 176 11.17 -5.76 13.32
N VAL A 177 11.56 -5.70 12.05
CA VAL A 177 11.87 -6.84 11.18
C VAL A 177 13.07 -6.46 10.30
N GLY A 178 13.56 -7.38 9.47
CA GLY A 178 14.71 -7.13 8.61
C GLY A 178 14.51 -6.07 7.54
N GLU A 179 13.27 -5.63 7.32
CA GLU A 179 12.90 -4.55 6.40
C GLU A 179 11.72 -3.74 6.94
N VAL A 180 11.58 -2.49 6.51
CA VAL A 180 10.40 -1.67 6.82
C VAL A 180 9.31 -1.96 5.78
N ARG A 181 8.23 -2.59 6.19
CA ARG A 181 7.14 -2.96 5.28
C ARG A 181 5.77 -2.81 5.93
N PRO A 182 4.73 -2.43 5.17
CA PRO A 182 3.35 -2.51 5.63
C PRO A 182 2.91 -3.97 5.76
N VAL A 183 1.78 -4.22 6.42
CA VAL A 183 1.12 -5.53 6.36
C VAL A 183 0.81 -5.85 4.91
N ASN A 184 1.23 -7.02 4.43
CA ASN A 184 1.17 -7.38 3.03
C ASN A 184 0.78 -8.84 2.82
N ARG A 185 0.44 -9.16 1.58
CA ARG A 185 0.21 -10.53 1.11
C ARG A 185 0.92 -10.71 -0.22
N ALA A 186 1.67 -11.78 -0.34
CA ALA A 186 2.38 -12.09 -1.58
C ALA A 186 1.40 -12.46 -2.71
N VAL A 187 1.67 -11.93 -3.88
CA VAL A 187 1.03 -12.27 -5.15
C VAL A 187 2.11 -12.38 -6.22
N ARG A 188 1.80 -13.04 -7.33
CA ARG A 188 2.66 -12.99 -8.52
C ARG A 188 2.28 -11.80 -9.37
N TYR A 189 3.26 -11.16 -9.99
CA TYR A 189 3.02 -10.18 -11.04
C TYR A 189 3.25 -10.85 -12.39
N LEU A 190 2.22 -10.84 -13.23
CA LEU A 190 2.27 -11.37 -14.59
C LEU A 190 2.11 -10.24 -15.58
N ILE A 191 2.94 -10.23 -16.62
CA ILE A 191 2.89 -9.27 -17.72
C ILE A 191 2.35 -9.94 -18.97
N ARG A 192 1.43 -9.27 -19.66
CA ARG A 192 0.93 -9.72 -20.97
C ARG A 192 2.05 -9.64 -22.00
N ALA A 193 2.45 -10.77 -22.53
CA ALA A 193 3.62 -10.86 -23.41
C ALA A 193 3.27 -10.87 -24.89
N ARG A 194 2.06 -11.33 -25.22
CA ARG A 194 1.51 -11.35 -26.59
C ARG A 194 -0.02 -11.39 -26.56
N LEU A 195 -0.66 -11.05 -27.67
CA LEU A 195 -2.12 -11.09 -27.85
C LEU A 195 -2.67 -12.50 -27.97
#